data_efd09525f81a59d4fa774cde2a680d7c
#
_entry.id   efd09525f81a59d4fa774cde2a680d7c
#
_cell.length_a   1.000
_cell.length_b   1.000
_cell.length_c   1.000
_cell.angle_alpha   90.00
_cell.angle_beta   90.00
_cell.angle_gamma   90.00
#
_symmetry.space_group_name_H-M   'P 1'
#
loop_
_entity.id
_entity.type
_entity.pdbx_description
1 polymer ?
#
loop_
_entity_poly.entity_id
_entity_poly.type
_entity_poly.pdbx_seq_one_letter_code
_entity_poly.pdbx_strand_id
1 'polypeptide(L)'
;FPDLVLEFNKLYPEVPVELFEYGSIRAASLVQDETLDLALVNMHFYDIDKMNSFRLQTEHLVFCVSRTHHLAKEKEISIEMLKDEPIIMYNTDSVQNTTLNSRFENAGITPNIIMHASQLYTIEQFLQNGNCGAVLYSSLVKNMNGVKGIPITPVIQQEVGIVWKKGKYMNGSVEKWIDFIQNKW
;
A
#
# COMPACT_ATOMS: atom_id res chain seq x y z
N PHE A 1 -10.50 -0.64 -5.60
CA PHE A 1 -11.31 -0.58 -4.36
C PHE A 1 -12.52 0.36 -4.49
N PRO A 2 -12.43 1.57 -5.07
CA PRO A 2 -13.60 2.43 -5.24
C PRO A 2 -14.80 1.75 -5.91
N ASP A 3 -14.55 0.95 -6.95
CA ASP A 3 -15.62 0.24 -7.67
C ASP A 3 -16.38 -0.74 -6.77
N LEU A 4 -15.69 -1.38 -5.81
CA LEU A 4 -16.32 -2.26 -4.82
C LEU A 4 -17.29 -1.50 -3.91
N VAL A 5 -16.86 -0.32 -3.43
CA VAL A 5 -17.71 0.53 -2.60
C VAL A 5 -18.95 0.96 -3.37
N LEU A 6 -18.78 1.39 -4.61
CA LEU A 6 -19.90 1.81 -5.47
C LEU A 6 -20.86 0.64 -5.75
N GLU A 7 -20.35 -0.56 -5.95
CA GLU A 7 -21.18 -1.74 -6.17
C GLU A 7 -21.90 -2.16 -4.90
N PHE A 8 -21.21 -2.18 -3.76
CA PHE A 8 -21.84 -2.45 -2.47
C PHE A 8 -22.99 -1.47 -2.17
N ASN A 9 -22.76 -0.17 -2.36
CA ASN A 9 -23.78 0.86 -2.15
C ASN A 9 -25.02 0.70 -3.07
N LYS A 10 -24.83 0.12 -4.27
CA LYS A 10 -25.96 -0.20 -5.14
C LYS A 10 -26.77 -1.40 -4.64
N LEU A 11 -26.10 -2.39 -4.05
CA LEU A 11 -26.75 -3.60 -3.54
C LEU A 11 -27.40 -3.36 -2.16
N TYR A 12 -26.80 -2.50 -1.35
CA TYR A 12 -27.22 -2.23 0.03
C TYR A 12 -27.32 -0.72 0.28
N PRO A 13 -28.26 -0.01 -0.39
CA PRO A 13 -28.37 1.45 -0.28
C PRO A 13 -28.74 1.95 1.12
N GLU A 14 -29.27 1.07 1.97
CA GLU A 14 -29.60 1.37 3.37
C GLU A 14 -28.39 1.33 4.30
N VAL A 15 -27.23 0.81 3.85
CA VAL A 15 -26.02 0.69 4.67
C VAL A 15 -25.14 1.92 4.42
N PRO A 16 -25.00 2.85 5.37
CA PRO A 16 -24.09 3.98 5.21
C PRO A 16 -22.64 3.49 5.22
N VAL A 17 -21.82 4.00 4.30
CA VAL A 17 -20.40 3.72 4.22
C VAL A 17 -19.63 5.04 4.29
N GLU A 18 -18.80 5.19 5.33
CA GLU A 18 -17.84 6.28 5.46
C GLU A 18 -16.44 5.76 5.19
N LEU A 19 -15.69 6.50 4.37
CA LEU A 19 -14.33 6.11 3.98
C LEU A 19 -13.30 7.09 4.55
N PHE A 20 -12.24 6.51 5.13
CA PHE A 20 -11.09 7.25 5.65
C PHE A 20 -9.82 6.69 5.04
N GLU A 21 -8.83 7.54 4.80
CA GLU A 21 -7.54 7.14 4.26
C GLU A 21 -6.44 7.28 5.32
N TYR A 22 -5.78 6.17 5.64
CA TYR A 22 -4.67 6.08 6.58
C TYR A 22 -3.61 5.09 6.07
N GLY A 23 -2.40 5.18 6.59
CA GLY A 23 -1.43 4.10 6.45
C GLY A 23 -1.93 2.81 7.13
N SER A 24 -1.52 1.65 6.61
CA SER A 24 -2.06 0.34 7.05
C SER A 24 -1.88 0.08 8.55
N ILE A 25 -0.76 0.51 9.14
CA ILE A 25 -0.49 0.34 10.57
C ILE A 25 -1.49 1.14 11.40
N ARG A 26 -1.71 2.40 11.02
CA ARG A 26 -2.68 3.27 11.70
C ARG A 26 -4.10 2.78 11.50
N ALA A 27 -4.48 2.38 10.28
CA ALA A 27 -5.81 1.84 9.99
C ALA A 27 -6.10 0.59 10.85
N ALA A 28 -5.14 -0.33 10.95
CA ALA A 28 -5.27 -1.51 11.79
C ALA A 28 -5.43 -1.16 13.28
N SER A 29 -4.68 -0.18 13.79
CA SER A 29 -4.86 0.31 15.18
C SER A 29 -6.26 0.85 15.41
N LEU A 30 -6.79 1.66 14.49
CA LEU A 30 -8.15 2.22 14.58
C LEU A 30 -9.25 1.13 14.55
N VAL A 31 -8.99 0.02 13.85
CA VAL A 31 -9.88 -1.17 13.89
C VAL A 31 -9.80 -1.86 15.25
N GLN A 32 -8.60 -2.01 15.84
CA GLN A 32 -8.43 -2.58 17.16
C GLN A 32 -9.12 -1.74 18.25
N ASP A 33 -9.06 -0.43 18.13
CA ASP A 33 -9.69 0.53 19.04
C ASP A 33 -11.19 0.73 18.76
N GLU A 34 -11.75 0.02 17.78
CA GLU A 34 -13.16 0.08 17.36
C GLU A 34 -13.61 1.45 16.82
N THR A 35 -12.66 2.31 16.45
CA THR A 35 -12.94 3.58 15.75
C THR A 35 -13.35 3.33 14.30
N LEU A 36 -12.77 2.29 13.67
CA LEU A 36 -13.17 1.78 12.37
C LEU A 36 -13.74 0.36 12.53
N ASP A 37 -14.72 0.02 11.73
CA ASP A 37 -15.29 -1.32 11.73
C ASP A 37 -14.39 -2.33 11.02
N LEU A 38 -13.81 -1.94 9.89
CA LEU A 38 -12.89 -2.73 9.09
C LEU A 38 -11.90 -1.82 8.34
N ALA A 39 -10.81 -2.39 7.87
CA ALA A 39 -9.85 -1.65 7.04
C ALA A 39 -9.30 -2.54 5.92
N LEU A 40 -9.06 -1.91 4.75
CA LEU A 40 -8.23 -2.47 3.69
C LEU A 40 -6.78 -2.10 4.00
N VAL A 41 -5.93 -3.09 4.18
CA VAL A 41 -4.54 -2.89 4.63
C VAL A 41 -3.56 -3.78 3.88
N ASN A 42 -2.30 -3.37 3.86
CA ASN A 42 -1.20 -4.28 3.66
C ASN A 42 -1.08 -5.16 4.91
N MET A 43 -1.17 -6.47 4.74
CA MET A 43 -1.27 -7.44 5.84
C MET A 43 0.07 -7.77 6.52
N HIS A 44 1.19 -7.25 6.04
CA HIS A 44 2.53 -7.51 6.57
C HIS A 44 2.89 -6.60 7.76
N PHE A 45 1.97 -6.37 8.68
CA PHE A 45 2.22 -5.62 9.90
C PHE A 45 2.24 -6.53 11.14
N TYR A 46 2.87 -6.06 12.21
CA TYR A 46 3.23 -6.83 13.39
C TYR A 46 2.07 -7.55 14.08
N ASP A 47 0.88 -6.95 14.15
CA ASP A 47 -0.25 -7.44 14.94
C ASP A 47 -1.36 -8.11 14.12
N ILE A 48 -1.07 -8.54 12.90
CA ILE A 48 -2.09 -9.16 12.01
C ILE A 48 -2.78 -10.37 12.66
N ASP A 49 -2.05 -11.16 13.44
CA ASP A 49 -2.57 -12.36 14.10
C ASP A 49 -3.63 -12.05 15.19
N LYS A 50 -3.67 -10.81 15.66
CA LYS A 50 -4.68 -10.34 16.62
C LYS A 50 -6.00 -9.96 15.97
N MET A 51 -6.08 -9.99 14.65
CA MET A 51 -7.23 -9.59 13.86
C MET A 51 -7.81 -10.78 13.11
N ASN A 52 -9.08 -10.70 12.74
CA ASN A 52 -9.62 -11.48 11.65
C ASN A 52 -9.18 -10.82 10.33
N SER A 53 -8.91 -11.61 9.34
CA SER A 53 -8.46 -11.09 8.05
C SER A 53 -8.93 -11.94 6.88
N PHE A 54 -9.06 -11.29 5.73
CA PHE A 54 -9.32 -11.95 4.46
C PHE A 54 -8.42 -11.33 3.39
N ARG A 55 -7.53 -12.15 2.80
CA ARG A 55 -6.61 -11.73 1.74
C ARG A 55 -7.37 -11.54 0.43
N LEU A 56 -7.14 -10.39 -0.21
CA LEU A 56 -7.70 -10.06 -1.51
C LEU A 56 -6.71 -10.30 -2.64
N GLN A 57 -5.50 -9.80 -2.51
CA GLN A 57 -4.51 -9.88 -3.57
C GLN A 57 -3.08 -9.86 -3.06
N THR A 58 -2.18 -10.27 -3.93
CA THR A 58 -0.75 -10.16 -3.75
C THR A 58 -0.22 -9.04 -4.63
N GLU A 59 0.59 -8.16 -4.06
CA GLU A 59 1.24 -7.03 -4.72
C GLU A 59 2.76 -7.18 -4.70
N HIS A 60 3.42 -6.56 -5.67
CA HIS A 60 4.88 -6.49 -5.73
C HIS A 60 5.31 -5.04 -5.67
N LEU A 61 6.37 -4.76 -4.91
CA LEU A 61 6.97 -3.45 -4.88
C LEU A 61 7.94 -3.29 -6.06
N VAL A 62 7.85 -2.14 -6.72
CA VAL A 62 8.73 -1.74 -7.82
C VAL A 62 9.29 -0.34 -7.55
N PHE A 63 10.51 -0.09 -7.99
CA PHE A 63 11.07 1.25 -7.95
C PHE A 63 10.57 2.05 -9.15
N CYS A 64 9.90 3.14 -8.89
CA CYS A 64 9.23 3.98 -9.87
C CYS A 64 10.05 5.24 -10.15
N VAL A 65 10.29 5.51 -11.40
CA VAL A 65 11.06 6.68 -11.87
C VAL A 65 10.46 7.25 -13.16
N SER A 66 10.83 8.46 -13.51
CA SER A 66 10.57 8.99 -14.85
C SER A 66 11.12 8.06 -15.93
N ARG A 67 10.49 8.00 -17.09
CA ARG A 67 11.01 7.25 -18.24
C ARG A 67 12.36 7.77 -18.74
N THR A 68 12.73 9.01 -18.41
CA THR A 68 14.02 9.64 -18.76
C THR A 68 15.09 9.45 -17.68
N HIS A 69 14.74 8.87 -16.54
CA HIS A 69 15.69 8.62 -15.46
C HIS A 69 16.76 7.59 -15.87
N HIS A 70 18.00 7.77 -15.40
CA HIS A 70 19.12 6.89 -15.79
C HIS A 70 18.89 5.41 -15.48
N LEU A 71 18.17 5.08 -14.38
CA LEU A 71 17.79 3.70 -14.04
C LEU A 71 16.62 3.18 -14.90
N ALA A 72 15.91 4.01 -15.64
CA ALA A 72 14.75 3.56 -16.43
C ALA A 72 15.11 2.53 -17.52
N LYS A 73 16.38 2.42 -17.91
CA LYS A 73 16.87 1.40 -18.86
C LYS A 73 17.06 0.02 -18.22
N GLU A 74 17.17 -0.05 -16.89
CA GLU A 74 17.40 -1.29 -16.17
C GLU A 74 16.18 -2.22 -16.28
N LYS A 75 16.43 -3.54 -16.31
CA LYS A 75 15.40 -4.57 -16.29
C LYS A 75 14.94 -4.89 -14.88
N GLU A 76 15.87 -4.80 -13.95
CA GLU A 76 15.67 -4.97 -12.50
C GLU A 76 16.75 -4.19 -11.76
N ILE A 77 16.52 -3.90 -10.49
CA ILE A 77 17.46 -3.20 -9.62
C ILE A 77 17.56 -3.90 -8.27
N SER A 78 18.71 -3.81 -7.63
CA SER A 78 18.86 -4.20 -6.23
C SER A 78 18.70 -3.02 -5.28
N ILE A 79 18.54 -3.30 -3.98
CA ILE A 79 18.45 -2.23 -2.97
C ILE A 79 19.73 -1.41 -2.91
N GLU A 80 20.88 -2.03 -3.16
CA GLU A 80 22.20 -1.37 -3.17
C GLU A 80 22.31 -0.29 -4.25
N MET A 81 21.63 -0.49 -5.38
CA MET A 81 21.60 0.50 -6.47
C MET A 81 20.84 1.78 -6.10
N LEU A 82 20.06 1.73 -5.03
CA LEU A 82 19.27 2.88 -4.54
C LEU A 82 20.02 3.76 -3.54
N LYS A 83 21.26 3.41 -3.19
CA LYS A 83 22.03 4.08 -2.13
C LYS A 83 22.10 5.60 -2.27
N ASP A 84 22.36 6.09 -3.47
CA ASP A 84 22.56 7.52 -3.74
C ASP A 84 21.36 8.17 -4.45
N GLU A 85 20.30 7.40 -4.69
CA GLU A 85 19.11 7.88 -5.38
C GLU A 85 18.25 8.74 -4.44
N PRO A 86 17.78 9.90 -4.90
CA PRO A 86 16.77 10.66 -4.17
C PRO A 86 15.45 9.89 -4.14
N ILE A 87 14.97 9.55 -2.96
CA ILE A 87 13.82 8.67 -2.78
C ILE A 87 12.68 9.39 -2.06
N ILE A 88 11.48 9.26 -2.59
CA ILE A 88 10.23 9.58 -1.91
C ILE A 88 9.74 8.30 -1.21
N MET A 89 9.56 8.35 0.09
CA MET A 89 9.05 7.25 0.90
C MET A 89 7.58 7.50 1.29
N TYR A 90 6.82 6.43 1.47
CA TYR A 90 5.55 6.54 2.17
C TYR A 90 5.75 6.99 3.62
N ASN A 91 4.70 7.55 4.22
CA ASN A 91 4.71 7.94 5.63
C ASN A 91 5.00 6.74 6.55
N THR A 92 5.48 7.02 7.76
CA THR A 92 5.95 6.02 8.73
C THR A 92 4.86 5.09 9.25
N ASP A 93 3.59 5.45 9.07
CA ASP A 93 2.42 4.63 9.40
C ASP A 93 2.07 3.60 8.31
N SER A 94 2.88 3.49 7.25
CA SER A 94 2.71 2.50 6.20
C SER A 94 3.64 1.29 6.37
N VAL A 95 3.14 0.11 6.07
CA VAL A 95 3.93 -1.13 6.04
C VAL A 95 5.06 -1.06 5.00
N GLN A 96 4.84 -0.37 3.88
CA GLN A 96 5.88 -0.19 2.85
C GLN A 96 7.08 0.57 3.40
N ASN A 97 6.86 1.63 4.20
CA ASN A 97 7.95 2.38 4.84
C ASN A 97 8.78 1.45 5.73
N THR A 98 8.13 0.69 6.61
CA THR A 98 8.80 -0.26 7.51
C THR A 98 9.57 -1.33 6.74
N THR A 99 8.96 -1.89 5.68
CA THR A 99 9.59 -2.92 4.85
C THR A 99 10.86 -2.38 4.17
N LEU A 100 10.79 -1.19 3.59
CA LEU A 100 11.94 -0.60 2.89
C LEU A 100 13.06 -0.21 3.84
N ASN A 101 12.74 0.39 4.99
CA ASN A 101 13.75 0.70 6.00
C ASN A 101 14.50 -0.57 6.42
N SER A 102 13.80 -1.66 6.70
CA SER A 102 14.41 -2.94 7.03
C SER A 102 15.32 -3.47 5.90
N ARG A 103 14.91 -3.29 4.62
CA ARG A 103 15.76 -3.68 3.48
C ARG A 103 17.03 -2.86 3.38
N PHE A 104 16.94 -1.54 3.57
CA PHE A 104 18.10 -0.66 3.58
C PHE A 104 19.04 -0.96 4.76
N GLU A 105 18.50 -1.16 5.96
CA GLU A 105 19.27 -1.55 7.15
C GLU A 105 20.03 -2.86 6.92
N ASN A 106 19.36 -3.89 6.42
CA ASN A 106 19.97 -5.19 6.13
C ASN A 106 21.08 -5.11 5.06
N ALA A 107 20.98 -4.16 4.13
CA ALA A 107 22.01 -3.88 3.13
C ALA A 107 23.13 -2.95 3.64
N GLY A 108 23.02 -2.43 4.88
CA GLY A 108 23.97 -1.46 5.43
C GLY A 108 23.95 -0.10 4.73
N ILE A 109 22.78 0.30 4.20
CA ILE A 109 22.61 1.50 3.41
C ILE A 109 21.75 2.52 4.17
N THR A 110 22.21 3.77 4.17
CA THR A 110 21.37 4.92 4.56
C THR A 110 20.77 5.51 3.29
N PRO A 111 19.43 5.40 3.07
CA PRO A 111 18.81 5.92 1.88
C PRO A 111 18.78 7.47 1.88
N ASN A 112 18.86 8.07 0.70
CA ASN A 112 18.69 9.51 0.52
C ASN A 112 17.18 9.85 0.41
N ILE A 113 16.49 9.95 1.55
CA ILE A 113 15.06 10.25 1.59
C ILE A 113 14.87 11.76 1.50
N ILE A 114 14.27 12.22 0.40
CA ILE A 114 14.01 13.64 0.14
C ILE A 114 12.62 14.09 0.61
N MET A 115 11.67 13.16 0.74
CA MET A 115 10.30 13.48 1.15
C MET A 115 9.58 12.23 1.67
N HIS A 116 8.66 12.43 2.61
CA HIS A 116 7.63 11.45 2.94
C HIS A 116 6.27 11.95 2.42
N ALA A 117 5.54 11.08 1.72
CA ALA A 117 4.23 11.38 1.16
C ALA A 117 3.33 10.14 1.13
N SER A 118 2.03 10.32 1.29
CA SER A 118 1.02 9.27 1.10
C SER A 118 0.12 9.52 -0.10
N GLN A 119 0.07 10.76 -0.58
CA GLN A 119 -0.76 11.12 -1.72
C GLN A 119 -0.10 10.70 -3.04
N LEU A 120 -0.72 9.74 -3.71
CA LEU A 120 -0.20 9.18 -4.97
C LEU A 120 -0.01 10.23 -6.07
N TYR A 121 -0.94 11.19 -6.16
CA TYR A 121 -0.82 12.29 -7.12
C TYR A 121 0.44 13.13 -6.89
N THR A 122 0.75 13.47 -5.65
CA THR A 122 1.97 14.21 -5.31
C THR A 122 3.21 13.43 -5.72
N ILE A 123 3.26 12.14 -5.38
CA ILE A 123 4.38 11.25 -5.76
C ILE A 123 4.53 11.22 -7.28
N GLU A 124 3.44 11.02 -8.03
CA GLU A 124 3.46 10.99 -9.50
C GLU A 124 4.03 12.27 -10.11
N GLN A 125 3.63 13.45 -9.61
CA GLN A 125 4.13 14.73 -10.10
C GLN A 125 5.65 14.88 -9.87
N PHE A 126 6.16 14.45 -8.74
CA PHE A 126 7.60 14.47 -8.48
C PHE A 126 8.34 13.48 -9.38
N LEU A 127 7.81 12.26 -9.58
CA LEU A 127 8.41 11.27 -10.46
C LEU A 127 8.48 11.75 -11.92
N GLN A 128 7.42 12.42 -12.42
CA GLN A 128 7.38 12.91 -13.79
C GLN A 128 8.37 14.06 -14.04
N ASN A 129 8.56 14.94 -13.08
CA ASN A 129 9.29 16.20 -13.23
C ASN A 129 10.66 16.22 -12.56
N GLY A 130 11.02 15.19 -11.79
CA GLY A 130 12.23 15.16 -10.99
C GLY A 130 13.16 13.98 -11.31
N ASN A 131 14.42 14.12 -10.88
CA ASN A 131 15.39 13.02 -10.85
C ASN A 131 15.31 12.31 -9.50
N CYS A 132 14.15 11.77 -9.19
CA CYS A 132 13.92 11.00 -7.96
C CYS A 132 13.12 9.75 -8.27
N GLY A 133 13.09 8.83 -7.30
CA GLY A 133 12.30 7.61 -7.38
C GLY A 133 11.40 7.43 -6.17
N ALA A 134 10.45 6.52 -6.28
CA ALA A 134 9.63 6.06 -5.19
C ALA A 134 9.39 4.55 -5.30
N VAL A 135 9.22 3.86 -4.20
CA VAL A 135 8.83 2.44 -4.23
C VAL A 135 7.32 2.35 -4.05
N LEU A 136 6.64 1.82 -5.07
CA LEU A 136 5.19 1.71 -5.14
C LEU A 136 4.76 0.29 -5.48
N TYR A 137 3.47 -0.02 -5.32
CA TYR A 137 2.90 -1.26 -5.85
C TYR A 137 2.90 -1.25 -7.39
N SER A 138 3.25 -2.36 -7.98
CA SER A 138 3.31 -2.52 -9.44
C SER A 138 1.97 -2.24 -10.13
N SER A 139 0.85 -2.53 -9.46
CA SER A 139 -0.50 -2.25 -9.96
C SER A 139 -0.77 -0.76 -10.13
N LEU A 140 -0.24 0.10 -9.24
CA LEU A 140 -0.46 1.55 -9.28
C LEU A 140 0.25 2.20 -10.47
N VAL A 141 1.45 1.71 -10.79
CA VAL A 141 2.31 2.30 -11.84
C VAL A 141 1.71 2.13 -13.24
N LYS A 142 0.91 1.10 -13.46
CA LYS A 142 0.27 0.84 -14.76
C LYS A 142 -0.56 2.02 -15.28
N ASN A 143 -1.09 2.83 -14.37
CA ASN A 143 -1.95 3.96 -14.68
C ASN A 143 -1.22 5.32 -14.61
N MET A 144 0.09 5.32 -14.31
CA MET A 144 0.88 6.55 -14.22
C MET A 144 1.50 6.90 -15.57
N ASN A 145 1.20 8.09 -16.06
CA ASN A 145 1.79 8.58 -17.32
C ASN A 145 3.26 9.01 -17.10
N GLY A 146 4.14 8.63 -18.04
CA GLY A 146 5.54 9.05 -18.00
C GLY A 146 6.40 8.37 -16.93
N VAL A 147 5.84 7.50 -16.11
CA VAL A 147 6.52 6.74 -15.06
C VAL A 147 6.79 5.30 -15.52
N LYS A 148 7.91 4.75 -15.09
CA LYS A 148 8.27 3.34 -15.26
C LYS A 148 8.51 2.71 -13.90
N GLY A 149 7.89 1.56 -13.64
CA GLY A 149 8.22 0.70 -12.50
C GLY A 149 9.30 -0.29 -12.89
N ILE A 150 10.35 -0.39 -12.09
CA ILE A 150 11.48 -1.30 -12.27
C ILE A 150 11.40 -2.34 -11.16
N PRO A 151 11.36 -3.65 -11.47
CA PRO A 151 11.37 -4.70 -10.46
C PRO A 151 12.57 -4.59 -9.51
N ILE A 152 12.33 -4.84 -8.22
CA ILE A 152 13.37 -4.89 -7.19
C ILE A 152 13.76 -6.34 -6.96
N THR A 153 15.04 -6.63 -6.94
CA THR A 153 15.61 -7.97 -6.69
C THR A 153 16.39 -7.99 -5.37
N PRO A 154 16.15 -8.95 -4.46
CA PRO A 154 15.06 -9.95 -4.50
C PRO A 154 13.68 -9.34 -4.39
N VAL A 155 12.69 -9.97 -5.04
CA VAL A 155 11.31 -9.48 -5.11
C VAL A 155 10.75 -9.19 -3.72
N ILE A 156 10.12 -8.03 -3.56
CA ILE A 156 9.39 -7.66 -2.35
C ILE A 156 7.90 -7.85 -2.63
N GLN A 157 7.39 -8.97 -2.13
CA GLN A 157 5.98 -9.32 -2.25
C GLN A 157 5.24 -8.94 -0.99
N GLN A 158 4.03 -8.41 -1.13
CA GLN A 158 3.16 -8.04 -0.02
C GLN A 158 1.73 -8.48 -0.29
N GLU A 159 1.00 -8.80 0.76
CA GLU A 159 -0.41 -9.18 0.69
C GLU A 159 -1.28 -8.02 1.13
N VAL A 160 -2.35 -7.77 0.36
CA VAL A 160 -3.35 -6.76 0.67
C VAL A 160 -4.68 -7.46 0.94
N GLY A 161 -5.34 -7.07 2.00
CA GLY A 161 -6.60 -7.67 2.41
C GLY A 161 -7.40 -6.79 3.34
N ILE A 162 -8.57 -7.26 3.72
CA ILE A 162 -9.39 -6.64 4.75
C ILE A 162 -9.10 -7.24 6.11
N VAL A 163 -9.18 -6.41 7.13
CA VAL A 163 -9.03 -6.81 8.53
C VAL A 163 -10.17 -6.24 9.37
N TRP A 164 -10.55 -6.99 10.41
CA TRP A 164 -11.52 -6.55 11.42
C TRP A 164 -11.18 -7.16 12.78
N LYS A 165 -11.70 -6.57 13.85
CA LYS A 165 -11.35 -6.98 15.22
C LYS A 165 -11.86 -8.38 15.54
N LYS A 166 -11.00 -9.23 16.13
CA LYS A 166 -11.39 -10.53 16.68
C LYS A 166 -12.33 -10.36 17.87
N GLY A 167 -13.35 -11.23 17.94
CA GLY A 167 -14.25 -11.29 19.09
C GLY A 167 -15.22 -10.11 19.23
N LYS A 168 -15.18 -9.13 18.29
CA LYS A 168 -16.20 -8.07 18.26
C LYS A 168 -17.52 -8.65 17.76
N TYR A 169 -18.62 -8.29 18.43
CA TYR A 169 -19.95 -8.48 17.85
C TYR A 169 -20.05 -7.56 16.61
N MET A 170 -20.24 -8.18 15.46
CA MET A 170 -20.42 -7.43 14.21
C MET A 170 -21.89 -7.05 14.05
N ASN A 171 -22.16 -5.81 13.70
CA ASN A 171 -23.48 -5.45 13.26
C ASN A 171 -23.74 -6.02 11.85
N GLY A 172 -25.00 -6.22 11.49
CA GLY A 172 -25.37 -6.83 10.21
C GLY A 172 -24.86 -6.04 8.97
N SER A 173 -24.49 -4.78 9.12
CA SER A 173 -23.90 -3.95 8.04
C SER A 173 -22.46 -4.37 7.75
N VAL A 174 -21.67 -4.61 8.79
CA VAL A 174 -20.28 -5.09 8.66
C VAL A 174 -20.25 -6.51 8.12
N GLU A 175 -21.15 -7.39 8.60
CA GLU A 175 -21.29 -8.75 8.06
C GLU A 175 -21.60 -8.73 6.56
N LYS A 176 -22.55 -7.91 6.12
CA LYS A 176 -22.88 -7.75 4.69
C LYS A 176 -21.66 -7.32 3.87
N TRP A 177 -20.82 -6.41 4.40
CA TRP A 177 -19.60 -5.98 3.72
C TRP A 177 -18.59 -7.12 3.57
N ILE A 178 -18.35 -7.87 4.63
CA ILE A 178 -17.41 -9.00 4.63
C ILE A 178 -17.90 -10.09 3.68
N ASP A 179 -19.17 -10.47 3.77
CA ASP A 179 -19.78 -11.47 2.89
C ASP A 179 -19.73 -11.03 1.42
N PHE A 180 -20.03 -9.77 1.13
CA PHE A 180 -19.95 -9.21 -0.21
C PHE A 180 -18.54 -9.33 -0.79
N ILE A 181 -17.52 -8.97 -0.02
CA ILE A 181 -16.13 -9.06 -0.47
C ILE A 181 -15.71 -10.53 -0.65
N GLN A 182 -16.02 -11.40 0.31
CA GLN A 182 -15.65 -12.83 0.25
C GLN A 182 -16.30 -13.58 -0.90
N ASN A 183 -17.52 -13.20 -1.28
CA ASN A 183 -18.22 -13.80 -2.42
C ASN A 183 -17.72 -13.29 -3.78
N LYS A 184 -16.96 -12.20 -3.79
CA LYS A 184 -16.47 -11.57 -5.01
C LYS A 184 -15.04 -11.96 -5.37
N TRP A 185 -14.27 -12.46 -4.40
CA TRP A 185 -12.89 -12.89 -4.51
C TRP A 185 -12.74 -14.40 -4.39
#